data_f4ab4153a7bef29e098aacc3def8816d
#
_entry.id   f4ab4153a7bef29e098aacc3def8816d
#
_cell.length_a   1.000
_cell.length_b   1.000
_cell.length_c   1.000
_cell.angle_alpha   90.00
_cell.angle_beta   90.00
_cell.angle_gamma   90.00
#
_symmetry.space_group_name_H-M   'P 1'
#
loop_
_entity.id
_entity.type
_entity.pdbx_description
1 polymer ?
#
loop_
_entity_poly.entity_id
_entity_poly.type
_entity_poly.pdbx_seq_one_letter_code
_entity_poly.pdbx_strand_id
1 'polypeptide(L)'
;MSAAELRLSYGSDDEWHGELFAVVKSGAFSGEGVAWVDRQHVKRAFVVPLRAFPLSARKPPMIEGGYWNGKGSLQQCRLRIAVRPYNSRGTLLVQADLASPILTTPEDRQQLVTARFLAEYAALDTFASNFEQVLDGRRDSAVLRGTTE
;
A
#
# COMPACT_ATOMS: atom_id res chain seq x y z
N MET A 1 -17.03 -5.03 15.83
CA MET A 1 -16.18 -5.25 14.63
C MET A 1 -16.42 -4.10 13.65
N SER A 2 -15.38 -3.42 13.29
CA SER A 2 -15.48 -2.29 12.36
C SER A 2 -14.90 -2.66 11.00
N ALA A 3 -15.55 -2.18 9.95
CA ALA A 3 -15.06 -2.33 8.59
C ALA A 3 -13.77 -1.54 8.41
N ALA A 4 -12.89 -2.04 7.56
CA ALA A 4 -11.66 -1.38 7.20
C ALA A 4 -11.43 -1.53 5.71
N GLU A 5 -10.71 -0.59 5.11
CA GLU A 5 -10.36 -0.67 3.70
C GLU A 5 -9.10 0.09 3.36
N LEU A 6 -8.41 -0.40 2.35
CA LEU A 6 -7.29 0.27 1.71
C LEU A 6 -7.68 0.45 0.24
N ARG A 7 -7.62 1.69 -0.24
CA ARG A 7 -7.89 2.01 -1.65
C ARG A 7 -6.63 2.53 -2.29
N LEU A 8 -6.26 1.95 -3.43
CA LEU A 8 -5.11 2.37 -4.21
C LEU A 8 -5.55 2.81 -5.59
N SER A 9 -4.96 3.92 -6.08
CA SER A 9 -5.12 4.38 -7.44
C SER A 9 -3.76 4.86 -7.95
N TYR A 10 -3.61 4.96 -9.26
CA TYR A 10 -2.32 5.23 -9.88
C TYR A 10 -2.51 6.17 -11.07
N GLY A 11 -1.70 7.24 -11.11
CA GLY A 11 -1.65 8.16 -12.24
C GLY A 11 -0.31 8.06 -12.94
N SER A 12 -0.31 7.54 -14.16
CA SER A 12 0.91 7.35 -14.95
C SER A 12 1.46 8.69 -15.44
N ASP A 13 2.75 8.94 -15.23
CA ASP A 13 3.46 10.09 -15.82
C ASP A 13 4.13 9.67 -17.12
N ASP A 14 4.71 8.47 -17.13
CA ASP A 14 5.32 7.89 -18.31
C ASP A 14 5.14 6.37 -18.27
N GLU A 15 5.81 5.65 -19.16
CA GLU A 15 5.70 4.20 -19.27
C GLU A 15 6.18 3.46 -18.01
N TRP A 16 7.07 4.11 -17.22
CA TRP A 16 7.75 3.46 -16.11
C TRP A 16 7.32 3.99 -14.75
N HIS A 17 6.96 5.25 -14.66
CA HIS A 17 6.75 5.95 -13.39
C HIS A 17 5.39 6.62 -13.31
N GLY A 18 4.93 6.81 -12.09
CA GLY A 18 3.70 7.55 -11.83
C GLY A 18 3.49 7.74 -10.34
N GLU A 19 2.39 8.38 -10.01
CA GLU A 19 2.01 8.63 -8.63
C GLU A 19 1.04 7.58 -8.14
N LEU A 20 1.37 6.97 -7.00
CA LEU A 20 0.51 6.03 -6.32
C LEU A 20 -0.21 6.78 -5.20
N PHE A 21 -1.54 6.72 -5.21
CA PHE A 21 -2.40 7.34 -4.22
C PHE A 21 -2.99 6.26 -3.33
N ALA A 22 -2.89 6.44 -2.03
CA ALA A 22 -3.43 5.48 -1.07
C ALA A 22 -4.35 6.19 -0.09
N VAL A 23 -5.48 5.56 0.21
CA VAL A 23 -6.40 5.99 1.25
C VAL A 23 -6.68 4.79 2.14
N VAL A 24 -6.51 4.93 3.44
CA VAL A 24 -6.79 3.87 4.40
C VAL A 24 -7.84 4.35 5.41
N LYS A 25 -8.76 3.46 5.74
CA LYS A 25 -9.73 3.67 6.81
C LYS A 25 -9.80 2.39 7.64
N SER A 26 -9.59 2.52 8.93
CA SER A 26 -9.60 1.37 9.84
C SER A 26 -10.16 1.82 11.18
N GLY A 27 -11.43 1.56 11.42
CA GLY A 27 -12.11 2.07 12.60
C GLY A 27 -12.13 3.59 12.61
N ALA A 28 -11.63 4.19 13.66
CA ALA A 28 -11.55 5.64 13.81
C ALA A 28 -10.31 6.26 13.14
N PHE A 29 -9.42 5.42 12.60
CA PHE A 29 -8.18 5.89 12.01
C PHE A 29 -8.30 5.96 10.48
N SER A 30 -7.92 7.09 9.89
CA SER A 30 -7.94 7.25 8.46
C SER A 30 -6.86 8.21 8.01
N GLY A 31 -6.45 8.07 6.75
CA GLY A 31 -5.48 8.96 6.18
C GLY A 31 -5.29 8.67 4.70
N GLU A 32 -4.55 9.57 4.06
CA GLU A 32 -4.20 9.41 2.65
C GLU A 32 -2.75 9.80 2.44
N GLY A 33 -2.16 9.25 1.39
CA GLY A 33 -0.78 9.52 1.05
C GLY A 33 -0.55 9.34 -0.44
N VAL A 34 0.52 9.94 -0.93
CA VAL A 34 0.92 9.91 -2.33
C VAL A 34 2.41 9.68 -2.40
N ALA A 35 2.85 8.83 -3.31
CA ALA A 35 4.27 8.65 -3.56
C ALA A 35 4.50 8.37 -5.04
N TRP A 36 5.61 8.87 -5.54
CA TRP A 36 6.07 8.50 -6.87
C TRP A 36 6.71 7.13 -6.82
N VAL A 37 6.31 6.24 -7.72
CA VAL A 37 6.78 4.85 -7.74
C VAL A 37 7.13 4.42 -9.16
N ASP A 38 8.00 3.39 -9.24
CA ASP A 38 8.29 2.67 -10.46
C ASP A 38 7.26 1.55 -10.61
N ARG A 39 6.48 1.58 -11.67
CA ARG A 39 5.38 0.64 -11.90
C ARG A 39 5.83 -0.82 -11.91
N GLN A 40 6.94 -1.12 -12.58
CA GLN A 40 7.44 -2.50 -12.65
C GLN A 40 7.94 -2.99 -11.30
N HIS A 41 8.57 -2.10 -10.54
CA HIS A 41 9.02 -2.46 -9.20
C HIS A 41 7.84 -2.78 -8.28
N VAL A 42 6.76 -1.99 -8.36
CA VAL A 42 5.54 -2.25 -7.59
C VAL A 42 4.95 -3.61 -7.96
N LYS A 43 4.93 -3.95 -9.24
CA LYS A 43 4.45 -5.27 -9.67
C LYS A 43 5.29 -6.39 -9.09
N ARG A 44 6.63 -6.28 -9.13
CA ARG A 44 7.53 -7.32 -8.62
C ARG A 44 7.52 -7.44 -7.11
N ALA A 45 7.48 -6.30 -6.42
CA ALA A 45 7.63 -6.29 -4.96
C ALA A 45 6.30 -6.47 -4.22
N PHE A 46 5.19 -6.21 -4.88
CA PHE A 46 3.88 -6.20 -4.23
C PHE A 46 2.87 -7.12 -4.92
N VAL A 47 2.56 -6.88 -6.20
CA VAL A 47 1.50 -7.61 -6.89
C VAL A 47 1.82 -9.11 -6.99
N VAL A 48 3.00 -9.45 -7.46
CA VAL A 48 3.41 -10.86 -7.61
C VAL A 48 3.44 -11.57 -6.25
N PRO A 49 4.10 -11.00 -5.22
CA PRO A 49 4.10 -11.66 -3.90
C PRO A 49 2.73 -11.75 -3.24
N LEU A 50 1.79 -10.86 -3.55
CA LEU A 50 0.42 -10.94 -3.03
C LEU A 50 -0.30 -12.21 -3.47
N ARG A 51 0.09 -12.78 -4.62
CA ARG A 51 -0.54 -13.98 -5.16
C ARG A 51 0.09 -15.27 -4.65
N ALA A 52 1.14 -15.17 -3.87
CA ALA A 52 1.77 -16.34 -3.28
C ALA A 52 0.92 -16.91 -2.15
N PHE A 53 0.85 -18.23 -2.06
CA PHE A 53 0.14 -18.89 -0.96
C PHE A 53 1.03 -20.00 -0.39
N PRO A 54 1.33 -19.95 0.91
CA PRO A 54 1.05 -18.83 1.83
C PRO A 54 1.95 -17.62 1.56
N LEU A 55 1.55 -16.45 2.07
CA LEU A 55 2.40 -15.27 2.00
C LEU A 55 3.68 -15.47 2.80
N SER A 56 4.77 -14.92 2.31
CA SER A 56 6.04 -14.95 3.01
C SER A 56 6.00 -14.04 4.24
N ALA A 57 6.37 -14.61 5.40
CA ALA A 57 6.54 -13.82 6.62
C ALA A 57 7.91 -13.14 6.67
N ARG A 58 8.90 -13.70 5.99
CA ARG A 58 10.27 -13.18 5.98
C ARG A 58 10.44 -12.02 5.00
N LYS A 59 9.75 -12.08 3.86
CA LYS A 59 9.81 -11.05 2.83
C LYS A 59 8.38 -10.78 2.34
N PRO A 60 7.58 -10.08 3.15
CA PRO A 60 6.18 -9.85 2.77
C PRO A 60 6.05 -8.90 1.58
N PRO A 61 4.95 -8.98 0.83
CA PRO A 61 4.65 -8.00 -0.20
C PRO A 61 4.66 -6.60 0.41
N MET A 62 5.38 -5.68 -0.23
CA MET A 62 5.50 -4.32 0.30
C MET A 62 5.67 -3.32 -0.83
N ILE A 63 5.01 -2.17 -0.67
CA ILE A 63 5.27 -0.98 -1.46
C ILE A 63 5.79 0.08 -0.52
N GLU A 64 6.83 0.79 -0.91
CA GLU A 64 7.22 1.99 -0.22
C GLU A 64 7.67 3.05 -1.21
N GLY A 65 7.40 4.30 -0.88
CA GLY A 65 7.76 5.42 -1.72
C GLY A 65 7.77 6.71 -0.93
N GLY A 66 8.34 7.74 -1.52
CA GLY A 66 8.49 9.03 -0.90
C GLY A 66 9.60 9.78 -1.56
N TYR A 67 10.45 10.40 -0.76
CA TYR A 67 11.62 11.10 -1.26
C TYR A 67 12.85 10.20 -1.19
N TRP A 68 13.43 9.93 -2.33
CA TRP A 68 14.65 9.11 -2.44
C TRP A 68 15.86 10.03 -2.54
N ASN A 69 16.95 9.67 -1.87
CA ASN A 69 18.21 10.37 -2.11
C ASN A 69 18.82 9.85 -3.41
N GLY A 70 19.79 10.53 -3.95
CA GLY A 70 20.44 10.13 -5.20
C GLY A 70 21.26 8.84 -5.12
N LYS A 71 21.27 8.18 -3.96
CA LYS A 71 22.05 6.96 -3.71
C LYS A 71 21.18 5.72 -3.57
N GLY A 72 19.89 5.82 -3.92
CA GLY A 72 18.97 4.68 -3.86
C GLY A 72 18.38 4.38 -2.50
N SER A 73 18.55 5.26 -1.52
CA SER A 73 17.96 5.11 -0.19
C SER A 73 16.73 5.98 -0.03
N LEU A 74 15.70 5.45 0.63
CA LEU A 74 14.48 6.20 0.91
C LEU A 74 14.75 7.13 2.09
N GLN A 75 14.86 8.43 1.80
CA GLN A 75 15.19 9.44 2.80
C GLN A 75 13.95 9.90 3.56
N GLN A 76 12.81 9.95 2.90
CA GLN A 76 11.53 10.32 3.52
C GLN A 76 10.46 9.36 3.04
N CYS A 77 9.94 8.52 3.94
CA CYS A 77 8.85 7.60 3.61
C CYS A 77 7.53 8.33 3.71
N ARG A 78 6.80 8.42 2.62
CA ARG A 78 5.44 9.02 2.58
C ARG A 78 4.36 7.97 2.46
N LEU A 79 4.73 6.78 2.02
CA LEU A 79 3.78 5.69 1.81
C LEU A 79 4.52 4.37 1.99
N ARG A 80 4.00 3.53 2.86
CA ARG A 80 4.47 2.15 2.99
C ARG A 80 3.26 1.27 3.25
N ILE A 81 3.07 0.26 2.40
CA ILE A 81 1.97 -0.68 2.52
C ILE A 81 2.57 -2.07 2.51
N ALA A 82 2.22 -2.88 3.50
CA ALA A 82 2.70 -4.25 3.62
C ALA A 82 1.56 -5.16 4.03
N VAL A 83 1.60 -6.41 3.55
CA VAL A 83 0.66 -7.45 3.92
C VAL A 83 1.46 -8.66 4.38
N ARG A 84 1.13 -9.18 5.55
CA ARG A 84 1.86 -10.33 6.11
C ARG A 84 0.90 -11.31 6.79
N PRO A 85 1.33 -12.58 6.97
CA PRO A 85 0.52 -13.50 7.73
C PRO A 85 0.33 -13.01 9.17
N TYR A 86 -0.90 -13.10 9.65
CA TYR A 86 -1.22 -12.71 11.03
C TYR A 86 -1.27 -13.92 11.95
N ASN A 87 -1.85 -15.02 11.48
CA ASN A 87 -1.95 -16.26 12.25
C ASN A 87 -1.87 -17.47 11.32
N SER A 88 -1.95 -18.66 11.90
CA SER A 88 -1.89 -19.92 11.14
C SER A 88 -3.22 -20.30 10.49
N ARG A 89 -4.28 -19.50 10.69
CA ARG A 89 -5.62 -19.78 10.17
C ARG A 89 -5.92 -19.11 8.84
N GLY A 90 -4.92 -18.47 8.24
CA GLY A 90 -5.10 -17.80 6.96
C GLY A 90 -5.57 -16.36 7.05
N THR A 91 -5.53 -15.75 8.24
CA THR A 91 -5.80 -14.33 8.40
C THR A 91 -4.54 -13.54 8.11
N LEU A 92 -4.69 -12.42 7.42
CA LEU A 92 -3.59 -11.56 7.02
C LEU A 92 -3.67 -10.22 7.75
N LEU A 93 -2.52 -9.62 8.03
CA LEU A 93 -2.44 -8.27 8.58
C LEU A 93 -2.01 -7.31 7.49
N VAL A 94 -2.85 -6.31 7.23
CA VAL A 94 -2.57 -5.22 6.31
C VAL A 94 -2.13 -4.02 7.12
N GLN A 95 -0.99 -3.42 6.76
CA GLN A 95 -0.50 -2.22 7.42
C GLN A 95 -0.25 -1.14 6.39
N ALA A 96 -0.76 0.06 6.64
CA ALA A 96 -0.51 1.22 5.81
C ALA A 96 0.04 2.36 6.67
N ASP A 97 1.23 2.85 6.30
CA ASP A 97 1.86 4.01 6.90
C ASP A 97 1.83 5.12 5.87
N LEU A 98 1.12 6.19 6.16
CA LEU A 98 0.94 7.31 5.24
C LEU A 98 1.36 8.61 5.92
N ALA A 99 2.03 9.47 5.16
CA ALA A 99 2.57 10.71 5.70
C ALA A 99 2.43 11.85 4.69
N SER A 100 2.18 13.05 5.19
CA SER A 100 2.20 14.24 4.34
C SER A 100 3.64 14.60 3.95
N PRO A 101 3.85 15.31 2.81
CA PRO A 101 5.20 15.67 2.37
C PRO A 101 5.84 16.71 3.28
N ILE A 102 7.11 16.48 3.66
CA ILE A 102 7.88 17.46 4.44
C ILE A 102 8.32 18.64 3.56
N LEU A 103 8.47 18.42 2.24
CA LEU A 103 8.89 19.49 1.33
C LEU A 103 7.93 20.68 1.29
N THR A 104 6.64 20.44 1.53
CA THR A 104 5.61 21.49 1.54
C THR A 104 5.13 21.80 2.94
N THR A 105 5.48 20.98 3.92
CA THR A 105 5.04 21.10 5.31
C THR A 105 6.27 20.92 6.21
N PRO A 106 6.56 21.84 7.15
CA PRO A 106 7.65 21.65 8.10
C PRO A 106 7.51 20.32 8.83
N GLU A 107 8.64 19.71 9.18
CA GLU A 107 8.67 18.39 9.81
C GLU A 107 7.84 18.30 11.08
N ASP A 108 7.84 19.35 11.87
CA ASP A 108 7.08 19.41 13.13
C ASP A 108 5.56 19.53 12.93
N ARG A 109 5.13 19.73 11.68
CA ARG A 109 3.70 19.76 11.33
C ARG A 109 3.30 18.67 10.36
N GLN A 110 4.19 17.72 10.11
CA GLN A 110 3.88 16.58 9.25
C GLN A 110 2.77 15.72 9.86
N GLN A 111 1.78 15.37 9.04
CA GLN A 111 0.73 14.45 9.45
C GLN A 111 1.17 13.02 9.16
N LEU A 112 0.93 12.12 10.11
CA LEU A 112 1.32 10.70 9.99
C LEU A 112 0.15 9.84 10.44
N VAL A 113 -0.09 8.74 9.74
CA VAL A 113 -1.04 7.72 10.18
C VAL A 113 -0.43 6.35 9.93
N THR A 114 -0.58 5.47 10.91
CA THR A 114 -0.36 4.03 10.75
C THR A 114 -1.67 3.36 11.05
N ALA A 115 -2.21 2.64 10.08
CA ALA A 115 -3.46 1.90 10.26
C ALA A 115 -3.21 0.44 9.94
N ARG A 116 -3.84 -0.45 10.72
CA ARG A 116 -3.72 -1.90 10.58
C ARG A 116 -5.09 -2.53 10.61
N PHE A 117 -5.30 -3.52 9.75
CA PHE A 117 -6.55 -4.27 9.78
C PHE A 117 -6.31 -5.69 9.25
N LEU A 118 -7.32 -6.55 9.46
CA LEU A 118 -7.24 -7.96 9.10
C LEU A 118 -7.98 -8.20 7.79
N ALA A 119 -7.44 -9.06 6.95
CA ALA A 119 -8.04 -9.41 5.67
C ALA A 119 -7.89 -10.92 5.41
N GLU A 120 -8.70 -11.41 4.48
CA GLU A 120 -8.70 -12.82 4.07
C GLU A 120 -8.00 -12.98 2.72
N TYR A 121 -7.50 -14.18 2.44
CA TYR A 121 -6.81 -14.46 1.17
C TYR A 121 -7.71 -14.24 -0.04
N ALA A 122 -9.00 -14.55 0.05
CA ALA A 122 -9.91 -14.35 -1.08
C ALA A 122 -10.01 -12.86 -1.45
N ALA A 123 -10.10 -11.98 -0.45
CA ALA A 123 -10.13 -10.54 -0.69
C ALA A 123 -8.80 -10.04 -1.26
N LEU A 124 -7.70 -10.60 -0.78
CA LEU A 124 -6.36 -10.22 -1.24
C LEU A 124 -6.15 -10.61 -2.70
N ASP A 125 -6.59 -11.79 -3.10
CA ASP A 125 -6.44 -12.26 -4.48
C ASP A 125 -7.21 -11.37 -5.46
N THR A 126 -8.44 -11.02 -5.13
CA THR A 126 -9.24 -10.09 -5.93
C THR A 126 -8.58 -8.72 -6.01
N PHE A 127 -8.09 -8.24 -4.86
CA PHE A 127 -7.41 -6.95 -4.78
C PHE A 127 -6.15 -6.95 -5.66
N ALA A 128 -5.34 -8.00 -5.62
CA ALA A 128 -4.12 -8.09 -6.39
C ALA A 128 -4.39 -8.01 -7.90
N SER A 129 -5.43 -8.72 -8.37
CA SER A 129 -5.83 -8.68 -9.77
C SER A 129 -6.32 -7.29 -10.18
N ASN A 130 -7.13 -6.66 -9.34
CA ASN A 130 -7.65 -5.33 -9.59
C ASN A 130 -6.53 -4.28 -9.57
N PHE A 131 -5.60 -4.40 -8.64
CA PHE A 131 -4.50 -3.44 -8.54
C PHE A 131 -3.56 -3.55 -9.74
N GLU A 132 -3.33 -4.74 -10.25
CA GLU A 132 -2.55 -4.88 -11.47
C GLU A 132 -3.20 -4.11 -12.64
N GLN A 133 -4.52 -4.20 -12.75
CA GLN A 133 -5.27 -3.43 -13.76
C GLN A 133 -5.17 -1.92 -13.54
N VAL A 134 -5.16 -1.48 -12.28
CA VAL A 134 -4.96 -0.07 -11.94
C VAL A 134 -3.59 0.41 -12.43
N LEU A 135 -2.55 -0.37 -12.18
CA LEU A 135 -1.20 -0.03 -12.64
C LEU A 135 -1.10 0.00 -14.17
N ASP A 136 -1.89 -0.81 -14.86
CA ASP A 136 -1.91 -0.87 -16.31
C ASP A 136 -2.86 0.15 -16.96
N GLY A 137 -3.51 0.99 -16.15
CA GLY A 137 -4.41 2.02 -16.65
C GLY A 137 -5.78 1.51 -17.10
N ARG A 138 -6.15 0.28 -16.71
CA ARG A 138 -7.40 -0.36 -17.11
C ARG A 138 -8.50 -0.25 -16.06
N ARG A 139 -8.19 0.32 -14.91
CA ARG A 139 -9.11 0.42 -13.80
C ARG A 139 -8.75 1.64 -12.95
N ASP A 140 -9.74 2.33 -12.43
CA ASP A 140 -9.51 3.57 -11.67
C ASP A 140 -8.94 3.31 -10.28
N SER A 141 -9.39 2.28 -9.60
CA SER A 141 -8.93 1.99 -8.24
C SER A 141 -9.09 0.52 -7.90
N ALA A 142 -8.34 0.09 -6.88
CA ALA A 142 -8.48 -1.22 -6.28
C ALA A 142 -8.70 -1.04 -4.78
N VAL A 143 -9.59 -1.83 -4.21
CA VAL A 143 -9.96 -1.73 -2.79
C VAL A 143 -9.76 -3.07 -2.12
N LEU A 144 -8.99 -3.07 -1.02
CA LEU A 144 -8.84 -4.23 -0.16
C LEU A 144 -9.68 -3.99 1.10
N ARG A 145 -10.68 -4.83 1.31
CA ARG A 145 -11.57 -4.72 2.45
C ARG A 145 -11.24 -5.75 3.50
N GLY A 146 -11.44 -5.35 4.74
CA GLY A 146 -11.21 -6.22 5.89
C GLY A 146 -11.92 -5.68 7.12
N THR A 147 -11.40 -6.06 8.28
CA THR A 147 -11.99 -5.68 9.56
C THR A 147 -10.89 -5.29 10.55
N THR A 148 -11.24 -4.52 11.55
CA THR A 148 -10.31 -4.15 12.62
C THR A 148 -10.08 -5.28 13.62
N GLU A 149 -10.89 -6.33 13.54
CA GLU A 149 -10.83 -7.48 14.46
C GLU A 149 -10.92 -8.79 13.72
#